data_a19087f01f89e74c486cdd1f78806716
#
_entry.id   a19087f01f89e74c486cdd1f78806716
#
_cell.length_a   1.000
_cell.length_b   1.000
_cell.length_c   1.000
_cell.angle_alpha   90.00
_cell.angle_beta   90.00
_cell.angle_gamma   90.00
#
_symmetry.space_group_name_H-M   'P 1'
#
loop_
_entity.id
_entity.type
_entity.pdbx_description
1 polymer ?
#
loop_
_entity_poly.entity_id
_entity_poly.type
_entity_poly.pdbx_seq_one_letter_code
_entity_poly.pdbx_strand_id
1 'polypeptide(L)'
;MTINSKYKDTFCGHRILITMILCLFGLWQTQSLWAQKVTEKKGDKFYIDHADNLRHNQMEMPDVMIAKGGVSFRYKGMTLKCDSAYFNEKANWFKAFSRVHITRSGGVMLDCQRLHYDGFGQMVHARGKVVVREPGRSLRCDSLDYNTASKVANYFGGRGTLVYNGNTVVADQGDYNTETHDANFFGNVVMYTPKYRITTPEAHGNTETGLVHVIGKSVIKTAKGEVVHTNDGTYNSKTDHMELNGRSTITSPKQDVEGDNIIYNSTTGDAEGHGNVKIVDKANNRTIIGQDVFYNEKTGHSNARGNVKIDDRKAQRVITGDEVTYNAKTGYSEGHGNVKIVDKLKQRTVTGRDLSYNSNTHEGTGEGNVYYIDYKGKHAFYGDYLHYTDSAAIAFG
;
A
#
# COMPACT_ATOMS: atom_id res chain seq x y z
N MET A 1 4.23 -41.22 23.34
CA MET A 1 4.14 -39.92 24.06
C MET A 1 3.73 -38.88 23.04
N THR A 2 2.48 -38.53 23.05
CA THR A 2 1.74 -37.75 22.06
C THR A 2 1.98 -36.27 22.27
N ILE A 3 2.48 -35.54 21.28
CA ILE A 3 2.50 -34.07 21.27
C ILE A 3 1.51 -33.58 20.23
N ASN A 4 0.47 -32.95 20.72
CA ASN A 4 -0.65 -32.35 20.00
C ASN A 4 -0.18 -31.25 19.04
N SER A 5 -0.59 -31.41 17.79
CA SER A 5 -0.60 -30.35 16.79
C SER A 5 -1.85 -29.49 16.97
N LYS A 6 -1.67 -28.22 17.32
CA LYS A 6 -2.68 -27.16 17.18
C LYS A 6 -2.06 -26.01 16.40
N TYR A 7 -2.10 -26.12 15.10
CA TYR A 7 -2.05 -24.99 14.15
C TYR A 7 -2.57 -25.51 12.80
N LYS A 8 -3.86 -25.65 12.70
CA LYS A 8 -4.59 -25.63 11.42
C LYS A 8 -5.74 -24.67 11.63
N ASP A 9 -5.86 -23.76 10.66
CA ASP A 9 -6.97 -22.90 10.32
C ASP A 9 -6.58 -21.41 10.27
N THR A 10 -5.88 -21.04 9.20
CA THR A 10 -5.91 -19.68 8.67
C THR A 10 -5.74 -19.71 7.14
N PHE A 11 -6.50 -20.55 6.47
CA PHE A 11 -6.64 -20.53 5.00
C PHE A 11 -8.11 -20.59 4.63
N CYS A 12 -8.85 -19.52 4.88
CA CYS A 12 -10.18 -19.35 4.32
C CYS A 12 -10.59 -17.87 4.34
N GLY A 13 -9.92 -17.03 3.56
CA GLY A 13 -10.22 -15.59 3.49
C GLY A 13 -10.25 -14.99 2.08
N HIS A 14 -9.98 -15.79 1.04
CA HIS A 14 -9.66 -15.24 -0.29
C HIS A 14 -10.74 -15.39 -1.38
N ARG A 15 -11.94 -15.87 -1.04
CA ARG A 15 -13.00 -16.10 -2.05
C ARG A 15 -14.20 -15.16 -2.00
N ILE A 16 -14.23 -14.16 -1.15
CA ILE A 16 -15.49 -13.46 -0.81
C ILE A 16 -15.62 -12.06 -1.42
N LEU A 17 -14.56 -11.48 -1.99
CA LEU A 17 -14.62 -10.12 -2.55
C LEU A 17 -15.43 -10.02 -3.86
N ILE A 18 -15.59 -11.13 -4.55
CA ILE A 18 -16.26 -11.22 -5.87
C ILE A 18 -17.77 -10.95 -5.78
N THR A 19 -18.35 -11.04 -4.59
CA THR A 19 -19.80 -11.16 -4.43
C THR A 19 -20.56 -9.86 -4.26
N MET A 20 -19.91 -8.77 -3.87
CA MET A 20 -20.63 -7.60 -3.40
C MET A 20 -21.55 -6.95 -4.45
N ILE A 21 -21.04 -6.71 -5.66
CA ILE A 21 -21.80 -6.02 -6.71
C ILE A 21 -22.30 -7.00 -7.77
N LEU A 22 -21.58 -8.10 -8.03
CA LEU A 22 -22.08 -9.21 -8.85
C LEU A 22 -23.39 -9.77 -8.28
N CYS A 23 -23.51 -9.76 -6.95
CA CYS A 23 -24.70 -10.20 -6.27
C CYS A 23 -25.92 -9.35 -6.52
N LEU A 24 -25.83 -8.05 -6.76
CA LEU A 24 -27.03 -7.24 -7.00
C LEU A 24 -27.65 -7.50 -8.38
N PHE A 25 -26.82 -7.80 -9.40
CA PHE A 25 -27.30 -7.87 -10.78
C PHE A 25 -26.70 -9.02 -11.64
N GLY A 26 -25.99 -9.96 -11.04
CA GLY A 26 -25.17 -10.97 -11.70
C GLY A 26 -25.89 -12.08 -12.43
N LEU A 27 -25.27 -12.55 -13.49
CA LEU A 27 -25.56 -13.79 -14.22
C LEU A 27 -24.27 -14.62 -14.29
N TRP A 28 -24.32 -15.82 -13.75
CA TRP A 28 -23.42 -16.89 -14.14
C TRP A 28 -23.99 -17.55 -15.41
N GLN A 29 -23.33 -17.43 -16.52
CA GLN A 29 -23.50 -18.35 -17.65
C GLN A 29 -22.13 -18.64 -18.26
N THR A 30 -21.72 -19.90 -18.18
CA THR A 30 -20.75 -20.50 -19.07
C THR A 30 -21.36 -20.52 -20.47
N GLN A 31 -20.80 -19.80 -21.43
CA GLN A 31 -21.25 -19.86 -22.82
C GLN A 31 -20.24 -20.63 -23.66
N SER A 32 -20.71 -21.78 -24.19
CA SER A 32 -20.20 -22.38 -25.39
C SER A 32 -20.56 -21.52 -26.61
N LEU A 33 -19.55 -21.19 -27.42
CA LEU A 33 -19.71 -20.50 -28.72
C LEU A 33 -20.54 -21.32 -29.70
N TRP A 34 -21.79 -20.91 -29.96
CA TRP A 34 -22.51 -21.26 -31.20
C TRP A 34 -23.34 -20.07 -31.67
N ALA A 35 -23.35 -19.89 -33.00
CA ALA A 35 -23.93 -18.83 -33.82
C ALA A 35 -25.14 -18.08 -33.23
N GLN A 36 -25.02 -16.73 -33.18
CA GLN A 36 -26.11 -15.82 -32.83
C GLN A 36 -27.20 -15.78 -33.92
N LYS A 37 -28.36 -16.36 -33.57
CA LYS A 37 -29.62 -15.84 -34.11
C LYS A 37 -29.92 -14.53 -33.39
N VAL A 38 -30.17 -13.46 -34.13
CA VAL A 38 -30.67 -12.20 -33.57
C VAL A 38 -32.07 -12.49 -32.99
N THR A 39 -32.15 -12.82 -31.73
CA THR A 39 -33.39 -12.86 -30.97
C THR A 39 -33.60 -11.48 -30.37
N GLU A 40 -34.76 -10.86 -30.56
CA GLU A 40 -35.22 -9.69 -29.84
C GLU A 40 -34.95 -9.96 -28.32
N LYS A 41 -34.17 -9.10 -27.70
CA LYS A 41 -33.90 -9.19 -26.25
C LYS A 41 -35.22 -8.92 -25.52
N LYS A 42 -35.92 -9.96 -25.09
CA LYS A 42 -37.09 -9.85 -24.25
C LYS A 42 -36.64 -9.37 -22.87
N GLY A 43 -37.23 -8.28 -22.33
CA GLY A 43 -36.93 -7.78 -21.00
C GLY A 43 -37.21 -8.84 -19.93
N ASP A 44 -36.46 -8.78 -18.84
CA ASP A 44 -36.68 -9.66 -17.69
C ASP A 44 -37.97 -9.23 -16.96
N LYS A 45 -38.72 -10.20 -16.41
CA LYS A 45 -39.96 -9.91 -15.71
C LYS A 45 -39.75 -9.36 -14.29
N PHE A 46 -40.55 -8.37 -13.93
CA PHE A 46 -40.69 -7.85 -12.57
C PHE A 46 -41.86 -8.52 -11.88
N TYR A 47 -41.69 -9.00 -10.66
CA TYR A 47 -42.74 -9.63 -9.86
C TYR A 47 -43.10 -8.69 -8.71
N ILE A 48 -44.22 -7.98 -8.83
CA ILE A 48 -44.70 -7.07 -7.78
C ILE A 48 -45.41 -7.91 -6.71
N ASP A 49 -44.88 -7.87 -5.48
CA ASP A 49 -45.44 -8.59 -4.34
C ASP A 49 -46.46 -7.72 -3.59
N HIS A 50 -46.23 -6.38 -3.53
CA HIS A 50 -47.14 -5.45 -2.87
C HIS A 50 -47.03 -4.03 -3.48
N ALA A 51 -48.16 -3.35 -3.56
CA ALA A 51 -48.32 -1.90 -3.75
C ALA A 51 -49.76 -1.50 -3.38
N ASP A 52 -49.91 -0.39 -2.66
CA ASP A 52 -51.27 0.12 -2.33
C ASP A 52 -52.01 0.56 -3.59
N ASN A 53 -51.30 1.05 -4.59
CA ASN A 53 -51.89 1.54 -5.84
C ASN A 53 -50.98 1.15 -7.02
N LEU A 54 -51.61 0.55 -8.04
CA LEU A 54 -50.98 0.17 -9.29
C LEU A 54 -51.71 0.85 -10.45
N ARG A 55 -50.99 1.62 -11.25
CA ARG A 55 -51.55 2.38 -12.37
C ARG A 55 -50.76 2.15 -13.64
N HIS A 56 -51.47 2.09 -14.76
CA HIS A 56 -50.95 2.10 -16.11
C HIS A 56 -51.49 3.33 -16.84
N ASN A 57 -50.66 4.32 -17.16
CA ASN A 57 -51.08 5.51 -17.89
C ASN A 57 -50.89 5.32 -19.39
N GLN A 58 -51.91 4.82 -20.06
CA GLN A 58 -51.84 4.52 -21.49
C GLN A 58 -51.71 5.75 -22.40
N MET A 59 -52.06 6.97 -21.91
CA MET A 59 -51.98 8.17 -22.76
C MET A 59 -50.62 8.85 -22.72
N GLU A 60 -49.98 8.94 -21.53
CA GLU A 60 -48.71 9.67 -21.39
C GLU A 60 -47.49 8.76 -21.39
N MET A 61 -47.62 7.56 -20.84
CA MET A 61 -46.51 6.58 -20.72
C MET A 61 -47.06 5.16 -20.96
N PRO A 62 -47.33 4.78 -22.22
CA PRO A 62 -48.12 3.57 -22.54
C PRO A 62 -47.44 2.25 -22.12
N ASP A 63 -46.11 2.23 -21.98
CA ASP A 63 -45.35 1.03 -21.60
C ASP A 63 -44.86 1.07 -20.14
N VAL A 64 -45.31 2.06 -19.32
CA VAL A 64 -44.85 2.25 -17.95
C VAL A 64 -45.92 1.91 -16.94
N MET A 65 -45.61 1.00 -16.05
CA MET A 65 -46.43 0.69 -14.88
C MET A 65 -45.92 1.49 -13.67
N ILE A 66 -46.81 2.13 -12.94
CA ILE A 66 -46.50 2.95 -11.76
C ILE A 66 -47.11 2.29 -10.53
N ALA A 67 -46.25 1.94 -9.57
CA ALA A 67 -46.60 1.40 -8.28
C ALA A 67 -46.36 2.46 -7.18
N LYS A 68 -47.29 2.65 -6.25
CA LYS A 68 -47.19 3.61 -5.13
C LYS A 68 -47.71 2.99 -3.84
N GLY A 69 -47.10 3.39 -2.71
CA GLY A 69 -47.47 2.99 -1.36
C GLY A 69 -46.93 1.63 -0.99
N GLY A 70 -45.90 1.61 -0.14
CA GLY A 70 -45.30 0.38 0.40
C GLY A 70 -44.84 -0.64 -0.64
N VAL A 71 -44.31 -0.17 -1.77
CA VAL A 71 -43.97 -1.03 -2.91
C VAL A 71 -42.92 -2.07 -2.54
N SER A 72 -43.23 -3.32 -2.87
CA SER A 72 -42.28 -4.45 -2.77
C SER A 72 -42.32 -5.28 -4.04
N PHE A 73 -41.17 -5.56 -4.62
CA PHE A 73 -41.07 -6.40 -5.83
C PHE A 73 -39.79 -7.21 -5.87
N ARG A 74 -39.81 -8.26 -6.66
CA ARG A 74 -38.67 -9.15 -6.92
C ARG A 74 -38.18 -9.01 -8.37
N TYR A 75 -36.87 -9.01 -8.51
CA TYR A 75 -36.20 -8.98 -9.81
C TYR A 75 -34.85 -9.68 -9.73
N LYS A 76 -34.61 -10.66 -10.59
CA LYS A 76 -33.30 -11.39 -10.68
C LYS A 76 -32.76 -11.86 -9.31
N GLY A 77 -33.61 -12.40 -8.45
CA GLY A 77 -33.21 -12.96 -7.16
C GLY A 77 -32.94 -11.92 -6.05
N MET A 78 -33.26 -10.66 -6.31
CA MET A 78 -33.29 -9.60 -5.29
C MET A 78 -34.72 -9.21 -4.93
N THR A 79 -34.90 -8.74 -3.70
CA THR A 79 -36.13 -8.10 -3.24
C THR A 79 -35.86 -6.62 -3.04
N LEU A 80 -36.70 -5.77 -3.63
CA LEU A 80 -36.62 -4.32 -3.48
C LEU A 80 -37.88 -3.81 -2.80
N LYS A 81 -37.69 -2.89 -1.83
CA LYS A 81 -38.77 -2.15 -1.15
C LYS A 81 -38.53 -0.65 -1.34
N CYS A 82 -39.63 0.13 -1.55
CA CYS A 82 -39.54 1.58 -1.69
C CYS A 82 -40.95 2.21 -1.52
N ASP A 83 -41.07 3.53 -1.56
CA ASP A 83 -42.36 4.21 -1.49
C ASP A 83 -43.10 4.22 -2.83
N SER A 84 -42.34 4.33 -3.94
CA SER A 84 -42.91 4.25 -5.30
C SER A 84 -41.89 3.71 -6.28
N ALA A 85 -42.40 3.06 -7.32
CA ALA A 85 -41.56 2.53 -8.41
C ALA A 85 -42.26 2.65 -9.77
N TYR A 86 -41.47 2.84 -10.79
CA TYR A 86 -41.89 2.90 -12.21
C TYR A 86 -41.15 1.77 -12.94
N PHE A 87 -41.90 1.00 -13.73
CA PHE A 87 -41.43 -0.17 -14.45
C PHE A 87 -41.73 -0.06 -15.92
N ASN A 88 -40.76 -0.38 -16.77
CA ASN A 88 -40.99 -0.60 -18.19
C ASN A 88 -40.35 -1.93 -18.59
N GLU A 89 -41.15 -2.97 -18.68
CA GLU A 89 -40.70 -4.32 -19.04
C GLU A 89 -40.14 -4.38 -20.47
N LYS A 90 -40.76 -3.66 -21.39
CA LYS A 90 -40.37 -3.64 -22.80
C LYS A 90 -38.98 -3.00 -22.99
N ALA A 91 -38.72 -1.88 -22.32
CA ALA A 91 -37.46 -1.21 -22.31
C ALA A 91 -36.47 -1.73 -21.22
N ASN A 92 -36.90 -2.74 -20.46
CA ASN A 92 -36.10 -3.42 -19.44
C ASN A 92 -35.47 -2.47 -18.39
N TRP A 93 -36.23 -1.53 -17.87
CA TRP A 93 -35.76 -0.64 -16.80
C TRP A 93 -36.78 -0.48 -15.67
N PHE A 94 -36.29 -0.12 -14.49
CA PHE A 94 -37.13 0.39 -13.41
C PHE A 94 -36.46 1.56 -12.70
N LYS A 95 -37.31 2.42 -12.08
CA LYS A 95 -36.91 3.50 -11.18
C LYS A 95 -37.63 3.33 -9.86
N ALA A 96 -36.89 3.39 -8.76
CA ALA A 96 -37.44 3.31 -7.41
C ALA A 96 -37.12 4.60 -6.65
N PHE A 97 -38.07 5.07 -5.86
CA PHE A 97 -38.00 6.36 -5.19
C PHE A 97 -38.35 6.24 -3.71
N SER A 98 -37.59 6.94 -2.89
CA SER A 98 -37.77 7.11 -1.44
C SER A 98 -37.66 5.78 -0.68
N ARG A 99 -36.79 5.77 0.33
CA ARG A 99 -36.55 4.62 1.22
C ARG A 99 -36.29 3.33 0.45
N VAL A 100 -35.52 3.46 -0.63
CA VAL A 100 -35.16 2.30 -1.44
C VAL A 100 -34.29 1.37 -0.63
N HIS A 101 -34.75 0.13 -0.46
CA HIS A 101 -34.04 -0.93 0.26
C HIS A 101 -34.01 -2.20 -0.59
N ILE A 102 -32.82 -2.65 -0.95
CA ILE A 102 -32.59 -3.87 -1.70
C ILE A 102 -31.95 -4.90 -0.79
N THR A 103 -32.45 -6.11 -0.85
CA THR A 103 -31.83 -7.28 -0.22
C THR A 103 -31.62 -8.39 -1.23
N ARG A 104 -30.55 -9.14 -1.03
CA ARG A 104 -30.25 -10.34 -1.80
C ARG A 104 -29.69 -11.44 -0.90
N SER A 105 -29.74 -12.71 -1.39
CA SER A 105 -29.09 -13.84 -0.73
C SER A 105 -27.62 -13.56 -0.45
N GLY A 106 -27.08 -14.08 0.67
CA GLY A 106 -25.71 -13.80 1.09
C GLY A 106 -25.53 -12.57 1.97
N GLY A 107 -26.64 -11.92 2.42
CA GLY A 107 -26.59 -10.78 3.36
C GLY A 107 -26.22 -9.45 2.72
N VAL A 108 -26.29 -9.35 1.39
CA VAL A 108 -26.06 -8.10 0.66
C VAL A 108 -27.26 -7.20 0.75
N MET A 109 -27.06 -5.94 1.14
CA MET A 109 -28.07 -4.91 1.26
C MET A 109 -27.59 -3.60 0.61
N LEU A 110 -28.53 -2.88 -0.06
CA LEU A 110 -28.30 -1.54 -0.56
C LEU A 110 -29.45 -0.64 -0.11
N ASP A 111 -29.12 0.48 0.50
CA ASP A 111 -30.06 1.54 0.87
C ASP A 111 -29.74 2.80 0.06
N CYS A 112 -30.76 3.50 -0.45
CA CYS A 112 -30.60 4.81 -1.09
C CYS A 112 -31.94 5.56 -1.16
N GLN A 113 -31.90 6.80 -1.63
CA GLN A 113 -33.15 7.58 -1.84
C GLN A 113 -33.75 7.32 -3.21
N ARG A 114 -32.95 7.10 -4.24
CA ARG A 114 -33.38 6.86 -5.61
C ARG A 114 -32.50 5.82 -6.26
N LEU A 115 -33.12 4.92 -7.00
CA LEU A 115 -32.42 3.91 -7.79
C LEU A 115 -33.00 3.89 -9.21
N HIS A 116 -32.14 3.82 -10.20
CA HIS A 116 -32.48 3.56 -11.58
C HIS A 116 -31.67 2.36 -12.08
N TYR A 117 -32.36 1.36 -12.57
CA TYR A 117 -31.78 0.22 -13.26
C TYR A 117 -32.14 0.31 -14.75
N ASP A 118 -31.11 0.32 -15.60
CA ASP A 118 -31.21 0.20 -17.04
C ASP A 118 -30.64 -1.17 -17.46
N GLY A 119 -31.54 -2.09 -17.80
CA GLY A 119 -31.15 -3.47 -18.11
C GLY A 119 -30.54 -3.61 -19.50
N PHE A 120 -30.88 -2.76 -20.47
CA PHE A 120 -30.26 -2.79 -21.80
C PHE A 120 -28.92 -2.05 -21.80
N GLY A 121 -28.83 -0.92 -21.11
CA GLY A 121 -27.57 -0.21 -20.86
C GLY A 121 -26.68 -0.88 -19.83
N GLN A 122 -27.18 -1.91 -19.14
CA GLN A 122 -26.46 -2.66 -18.09
C GLN A 122 -25.93 -1.77 -16.96
N MET A 123 -26.72 -0.73 -16.62
CA MET A 123 -26.32 0.26 -15.61
C MET A 123 -27.27 0.28 -14.41
N VAL A 124 -26.69 0.47 -13.24
CA VAL A 124 -27.41 0.77 -11.99
C VAL A 124 -26.95 2.13 -11.48
N HIS A 125 -27.88 3.00 -11.19
CA HIS A 125 -27.61 4.32 -10.63
C HIS A 125 -28.30 4.44 -9.27
N ALA A 126 -27.56 4.48 -8.18
CA ALA A 126 -28.05 4.74 -6.83
C ALA A 126 -27.67 6.16 -6.40
N ARG A 127 -28.61 6.90 -5.83
CA ARG A 127 -28.45 8.32 -5.49
C ARG A 127 -29.05 8.64 -4.12
N GLY A 128 -28.33 9.48 -3.39
CA GLY A 128 -28.73 10.05 -2.12
C GLY A 128 -28.56 9.09 -0.95
N LYS A 129 -27.58 9.34 -0.10
CA LYS A 129 -27.27 8.56 1.11
C LYS A 129 -27.12 7.07 0.83
N VAL A 130 -26.37 6.74 -0.20
CA VAL A 130 -26.15 5.34 -0.61
C VAL A 130 -25.35 4.61 0.45
N VAL A 131 -25.85 3.47 0.89
CA VAL A 131 -25.16 2.56 1.81
C VAL A 131 -25.26 1.15 1.25
N VAL A 132 -24.12 0.57 0.93
CA VAL A 132 -24.01 -0.85 0.57
C VAL A 132 -23.41 -1.58 1.75
N ARG A 133 -24.00 -2.72 2.12
CA ARG A 133 -23.50 -3.59 3.21
C ARG A 133 -23.45 -5.02 2.74
N GLU A 134 -22.44 -5.70 3.20
CA GLU A 134 -22.30 -7.15 3.16
C GLU A 134 -21.56 -7.62 4.43
N PRO A 135 -21.52 -8.90 4.76
CA PRO A 135 -20.78 -9.39 5.91
C PRO A 135 -19.31 -8.93 5.90
N GLY A 136 -18.89 -8.18 6.94
CA GLY A 136 -17.53 -7.66 7.10
C GLY A 136 -17.18 -6.42 6.29
N ARG A 137 -18.14 -5.83 5.51
CA ARG A 137 -17.86 -4.69 4.62
C ARG A 137 -19.02 -3.72 4.52
N SER A 138 -18.69 -2.45 4.30
CA SER A 138 -19.70 -1.44 3.97
C SER A 138 -19.10 -0.30 3.18
N LEU A 139 -19.86 0.21 2.20
CA LEU A 139 -19.59 1.46 1.50
C LEU A 139 -20.67 2.47 1.82
N ARG A 140 -20.31 3.70 2.16
CA ARG A 140 -21.21 4.84 2.31
C ARG A 140 -20.77 5.94 1.36
N CYS A 141 -21.66 6.46 0.54
CA CYS A 141 -21.40 7.55 -0.40
C CYS A 141 -22.69 8.30 -0.73
N ASP A 142 -22.60 9.37 -1.52
CA ASP A 142 -23.81 10.06 -2.01
C ASP A 142 -24.36 9.39 -3.27
N SER A 143 -23.50 9.06 -4.19
CA SER A 143 -23.83 8.51 -5.50
C SER A 143 -23.00 7.29 -5.84
N LEU A 144 -23.63 6.27 -6.41
CA LEU A 144 -22.98 5.04 -6.87
C LEU A 144 -23.54 4.65 -8.24
N ASP A 145 -22.65 4.42 -9.20
CA ASP A 145 -22.96 3.83 -10.49
C ASP A 145 -22.28 2.47 -10.61
N TYR A 146 -23.01 1.48 -11.08
CA TYR A 146 -22.47 0.15 -11.33
C TYR A 146 -22.78 -0.32 -12.73
N ASN A 147 -21.73 -0.65 -13.48
CA ASN A 147 -21.86 -1.28 -14.78
C ASN A 147 -21.83 -2.80 -14.62
N THR A 148 -22.95 -3.45 -14.95
CA THR A 148 -23.10 -4.90 -14.78
C THR A 148 -22.34 -5.70 -15.84
N ALA A 149 -21.90 -5.08 -16.95
CA ALA A 149 -21.09 -5.71 -17.99
C ALA A 149 -19.60 -5.65 -17.65
N SER A 150 -19.06 -4.45 -17.41
CA SER A 150 -17.66 -4.26 -17.07
C SER A 150 -17.32 -4.60 -15.61
N LYS A 151 -18.34 -4.84 -14.77
CA LYS A 151 -18.18 -5.14 -13.34
C LYS A 151 -17.54 -4.02 -12.52
N VAL A 152 -17.61 -2.79 -13.00
CA VAL A 152 -17.03 -1.61 -12.34
C VAL A 152 -18.11 -0.85 -11.59
N ALA A 153 -17.84 -0.56 -10.34
CA ALA A 153 -18.61 0.32 -9.47
C ALA A 153 -17.85 1.63 -9.28
N ASN A 154 -18.52 2.76 -9.50
CA ASN A 154 -17.97 4.10 -9.30
C ASN A 154 -18.79 4.83 -8.24
N TYR A 155 -18.18 5.34 -7.18
CA TYR A 155 -18.83 6.24 -6.23
C TYR A 155 -18.26 7.66 -6.37
N PHE A 156 -19.15 8.65 -6.20
CA PHE A 156 -18.84 10.07 -6.39
C PHE A 156 -19.87 10.98 -5.71
N GLY A 157 -19.72 12.29 -5.88
CA GLY A 157 -20.68 13.30 -5.40
C GLY A 157 -20.47 13.69 -3.95
N GLY A 158 -19.27 13.43 -3.39
CA GLY A 158 -18.89 13.73 -2.02
C GLY A 158 -18.05 12.61 -1.42
N ARG A 159 -17.56 12.83 -0.21
CA ARG A 159 -16.66 11.85 0.45
C ARG A 159 -17.36 10.51 0.67
N GLY A 160 -16.78 9.47 0.09
CA GLY A 160 -17.17 8.09 0.37
C GLY A 160 -16.33 7.50 1.51
N THR A 161 -16.91 6.51 2.19
CA THR A 161 -16.22 5.74 3.24
C THR A 161 -16.42 4.26 2.97
N LEU A 162 -15.33 3.57 2.68
CA LEU A 162 -15.28 2.12 2.56
C LEU A 162 -14.68 1.52 3.83
N VAL A 163 -15.37 0.57 4.45
CA VAL A 163 -14.85 -0.22 5.58
C VAL A 163 -14.77 -1.68 5.14
N TYR A 164 -13.62 -2.30 5.31
CA TYR A 164 -13.45 -3.73 5.03
C TYR A 164 -12.31 -4.34 5.86
N ASN A 165 -12.52 -5.53 6.39
CA ASN A 165 -11.49 -6.31 7.10
C ASN A 165 -10.71 -5.48 8.16
N GLY A 166 -11.39 -4.60 8.91
CA GLY A 166 -10.77 -3.72 9.90
C GLY A 166 -10.05 -2.50 9.32
N ASN A 167 -10.02 -2.34 7.99
CA ASN A 167 -9.48 -1.16 7.31
C ASN A 167 -10.60 -0.18 6.96
N THR A 168 -10.26 1.10 6.91
CA THR A 168 -11.18 2.16 6.47
C THR A 168 -10.47 3.01 5.43
N VAL A 169 -11.12 3.23 4.29
CA VAL A 169 -10.68 4.15 3.25
C VAL A 169 -11.72 5.26 3.09
N VAL A 170 -11.27 6.51 3.11
CA VAL A 170 -12.08 7.70 2.88
C VAL A 170 -11.49 8.45 1.70
N ALA A 171 -12.30 8.75 0.68
CA ALA A 171 -11.87 9.51 -0.50
C ALA A 171 -13.05 10.28 -1.10
N ASP A 172 -12.77 11.28 -1.94
CA ASP A 172 -13.83 12.09 -2.57
C ASP A 172 -14.57 11.29 -3.65
N GLN A 173 -13.85 10.39 -4.34
CA GLN A 173 -14.40 9.46 -5.31
C GLN A 173 -13.55 8.19 -5.40
N GLY A 174 -14.09 7.15 -5.99
CA GLY A 174 -13.34 5.93 -6.24
C GLY A 174 -14.11 4.96 -7.12
N ASP A 175 -13.38 4.02 -7.67
CA ASP A 175 -13.92 2.91 -8.43
C ASP A 175 -13.39 1.57 -7.91
N TYR A 176 -14.13 0.53 -8.21
CA TYR A 176 -13.78 -0.85 -7.89
C TYR A 176 -14.26 -1.78 -8.98
N ASN A 177 -13.33 -2.59 -9.51
CA ASN A 177 -13.67 -3.68 -10.42
C ASN A 177 -13.85 -4.98 -9.64
N THR A 178 -15.05 -5.53 -9.68
CA THR A 178 -15.42 -6.74 -8.92
C THR A 178 -14.85 -8.03 -9.50
N GLU A 179 -14.30 -8.00 -10.70
CA GLU A 179 -13.71 -9.14 -11.40
C GLU A 179 -12.18 -9.16 -11.27
N THR A 180 -11.52 -8.00 -11.51
CA THR A 180 -10.06 -7.89 -11.39
C THR A 180 -9.59 -7.56 -9.99
N HIS A 181 -10.51 -7.12 -9.11
CA HIS A 181 -10.23 -6.69 -7.73
C HIS A 181 -9.41 -5.41 -7.61
N ASP A 182 -9.30 -4.64 -8.69
CA ASP A 182 -8.66 -3.34 -8.68
C ASP A 182 -9.57 -2.31 -8.01
N ALA A 183 -8.97 -1.48 -7.18
CA ALA A 183 -9.64 -0.40 -6.46
C ALA A 183 -8.83 0.88 -6.61
N ASN A 184 -9.47 1.95 -7.08
CA ASN A 184 -8.85 3.25 -7.25
C ASN A 184 -9.58 4.29 -6.42
N PHE A 185 -8.83 5.17 -5.77
CA PHE A 185 -9.35 6.23 -4.90
C PHE A 185 -8.71 7.55 -5.26
N PHE A 186 -9.53 8.59 -5.39
CA PHE A 186 -9.10 9.90 -5.85
C PHE A 186 -9.63 11.01 -4.94
N GLY A 187 -8.81 12.01 -4.71
CA GLY A 187 -9.14 13.20 -3.94
C GLY A 187 -9.15 12.95 -2.42
N ASN A 188 -8.26 13.61 -1.71
CA ASN A 188 -8.17 13.61 -0.24
C ASN A 188 -8.26 12.20 0.38
N VAL A 189 -7.54 11.25 -0.21
CA VAL A 189 -7.55 9.85 0.22
C VAL A 189 -6.93 9.71 1.60
N VAL A 190 -7.66 9.10 2.53
CA VAL A 190 -7.15 8.74 3.85
C VAL A 190 -7.46 7.26 4.10
N MET A 191 -6.41 6.47 4.32
CA MET A 191 -6.53 5.05 4.66
C MET A 191 -6.14 4.84 6.11
N TYR A 192 -6.95 4.10 6.84
CA TYR A 192 -6.69 3.65 8.21
C TYR A 192 -6.60 2.13 8.20
N THR A 193 -5.48 1.62 8.66
CA THR A 193 -5.25 0.19 8.89
C THR A 193 -4.77 -0.01 10.33
N PRO A 194 -4.72 -1.23 10.87
CA PRO A 194 -4.14 -1.47 12.20
C PRO A 194 -2.67 -1.04 12.33
N LYS A 195 -1.93 -1.02 11.22
CA LYS A 195 -0.49 -0.71 11.20
C LYS A 195 -0.18 0.72 10.73
N TYR A 196 -1.03 1.32 9.87
CA TYR A 196 -0.71 2.54 9.14
C TYR A 196 -1.90 3.50 9.05
N ARG A 197 -1.59 4.78 9.03
CA ARG A 197 -2.46 5.83 8.51
C ARG A 197 -1.78 6.45 7.30
N ILE A 198 -2.42 6.38 6.14
CA ILE A 198 -1.91 6.91 4.87
C ILE A 198 -2.79 8.09 4.46
N THR A 199 -2.17 9.18 4.05
CA THR A 199 -2.83 10.35 3.45
C THR A 199 -2.16 10.62 2.11
N THR A 200 -2.93 10.64 1.03
CA THR A 200 -2.44 10.79 -0.34
C THR A 200 -3.50 11.46 -1.22
N PRO A 201 -3.14 12.15 -2.30
CA PRO A 201 -4.12 12.62 -3.27
C PRO A 201 -4.81 11.49 -4.03
N GLU A 202 -4.07 10.39 -4.30
CA GLU A 202 -4.53 9.28 -5.12
C GLU A 202 -3.93 7.97 -4.62
N ALA A 203 -4.71 6.89 -4.69
CA ALA A 203 -4.26 5.55 -4.36
C ALA A 203 -4.88 4.52 -5.28
N HIS A 204 -4.06 3.59 -5.77
CA HIS A 204 -4.48 2.44 -6.54
C HIS A 204 -4.13 1.18 -5.77
N GLY A 205 -5.00 0.21 -5.79
CA GLY A 205 -4.76 -1.03 -5.06
C GLY A 205 -5.41 -2.21 -5.74
N ASN A 206 -4.92 -3.40 -5.40
CA ASN A 206 -5.57 -4.65 -5.78
C ASN A 206 -5.78 -5.48 -4.52
N THR A 207 -7.04 -5.74 -4.21
CA THR A 207 -7.43 -6.40 -2.96
C THR A 207 -7.10 -7.89 -2.94
N GLU A 208 -6.83 -8.51 -4.09
CA GLU A 208 -6.40 -9.89 -4.19
C GLU A 208 -4.88 -10.01 -4.01
N THR A 209 -4.09 -9.19 -4.68
CA THR A 209 -2.62 -9.22 -4.58
C THR A 209 -2.10 -8.55 -3.31
N GLY A 210 -2.88 -7.67 -2.70
CA GLY A 210 -2.49 -6.87 -1.55
C GLY A 210 -1.55 -5.71 -1.88
N LEU A 211 -1.40 -5.39 -3.17
CA LEU A 211 -0.61 -4.26 -3.64
C LEU A 211 -1.39 -2.95 -3.46
N VAL A 212 -0.71 -1.92 -2.97
CA VAL A 212 -1.21 -0.54 -2.87
C VAL A 212 -0.14 0.38 -3.44
N HIS A 213 -0.53 1.27 -4.32
CA HIS A 213 0.31 2.32 -4.91
C HIS A 213 -0.29 3.67 -4.51
N VAL A 214 0.50 4.54 -3.89
CA VAL A 214 0.13 5.91 -3.53
C VAL A 214 0.83 6.87 -4.49
N ILE A 215 0.08 7.85 -4.99
CA ILE A 215 0.54 8.77 -6.03
C ILE A 215 0.32 10.23 -5.57
N GLY A 216 1.34 11.06 -5.77
CA GLY A 216 1.38 12.45 -5.33
C GLY A 216 1.84 12.56 -3.88
N LYS A 217 1.86 13.78 -3.36
CA LYS A 217 2.42 14.11 -2.04
C LYS A 217 1.72 13.32 -0.93
N SER A 218 2.36 12.26 -0.49
CA SER A 218 1.83 11.26 0.44
C SER A 218 2.54 11.30 1.78
N VAL A 219 1.78 11.04 2.84
CA VAL A 219 2.29 10.89 4.21
C VAL A 219 1.78 9.58 4.78
N ILE A 220 2.71 8.71 5.19
CA ILE A 220 2.40 7.44 5.84
C ILE A 220 2.90 7.51 7.28
N LYS A 221 2.01 7.28 8.25
CA LYS A 221 2.34 7.22 9.67
C LYS A 221 2.15 5.79 10.15
N THR A 222 3.18 5.21 10.76
CA THR A 222 3.11 3.87 11.33
C THR A 222 2.67 3.91 12.78
N ALA A 223 2.15 2.80 13.29
CA ALA A 223 1.80 2.66 14.71
C ALA A 223 3.04 2.76 15.63
N LYS A 224 4.25 2.57 15.10
CA LYS A 224 5.54 2.70 15.83
C LYS A 224 6.05 4.15 15.88
N GLY A 225 5.33 5.11 15.31
CA GLY A 225 5.70 6.54 15.32
C GLY A 225 6.62 6.96 14.16
N GLU A 226 6.81 6.11 13.18
CA GLU A 226 7.55 6.48 11.96
C GLU A 226 6.66 7.32 11.04
N VAL A 227 7.26 8.28 10.37
CA VAL A 227 6.59 9.15 9.38
C VAL A 227 7.36 9.07 8.08
N VAL A 228 6.67 8.63 7.03
CA VAL A 228 7.21 8.57 5.66
C VAL A 228 6.60 9.69 4.84
N HIS A 229 7.43 10.42 4.10
CA HIS A 229 7.01 11.35 3.07
C HIS A 229 7.53 10.86 1.73
N THR A 230 6.63 10.71 0.77
CA THR A 230 6.95 10.30 -0.60
C THR A 230 6.00 10.97 -1.59
N ASN A 231 6.36 11.00 -2.86
CA ASN A 231 5.47 11.41 -3.95
C ASN A 231 4.98 10.22 -4.77
N ASP A 232 5.63 9.07 -4.62
CA ASP A 232 5.30 7.83 -5.30
C ASP A 232 5.77 6.68 -4.42
N GLY A 233 4.91 5.72 -4.14
CA GLY A 233 5.30 4.58 -3.33
C GLY A 233 4.36 3.40 -3.49
N THR A 234 4.93 2.21 -3.48
CA THR A 234 4.21 0.94 -3.50
C THR A 234 4.41 0.18 -2.20
N TYR A 235 3.38 -0.52 -1.77
CA TYR A 235 3.42 -1.42 -0.63
C TYR A 235 2.64 -2.68 -0.93
N ASN A 236 3.23 -3.83 -0.64
CA ASN A 236 2.57 -5.13 -0.73
C ASN A 236 2.32 -5.70 0.66
N SER A 237 1.05 -5.75 1.07
CA SER A 237 0.64 -6.21 2.40
C SER A 237 0.83 -7.71 2.66
N LYS A 238 1.06 -8.51 1.61
CA LYS A 238 1.32 -9.96 1.74
C LYS A 238 2.79 -10.29 1.94
N THR A 239 3.67 -9.49 1.32
CA THR A 239 5.13 -9.69 1.37
C THR A 239 5.82 -8.71 2.31
N ASP A 240 5.07 -7.73 2.86
CA ASP A 240 5.60 -6.61 3.65
C ASP A 240 6.74 -5.85 2.94
N HIS A 241 6.69 -5.83 1.61
CA HIS A 241 7.65 -5.12 0.75
C HIS A 241 7.13 -3.72 0.45
N MET A 242 7.97 -2.73 0.64
CA MET A 242 7.69 -1.31 0.35
C MET A 242 8.79 -0.76 -0.57
N GLU A 243 8.38 0.01 -1.57
CA GLU A 243 9.27 0.76 -2.44
C GLU A 243 8.77 2.21 -2.54
N LEU A 244 9.65 3.17 -2.29
CA LEU A 244 9.40 4.60 -2.38
C LEU A 244 10.21 5.17 -3.52
N ASN A 245 9.54 5.67 -4.55
CA ASN A 245 10.16 6.19 -5.76
C ASN A 245 10.23 7.73 -5.72
N GLY A 246 11.34 8.28 -6.19
CA GLY A 246 11.63 9.71 -6.07
C GLY A 246 12.04 10.08 -4.64
N ARG A 247 12.52 11.30 -4.47
CA ARG A 247 13.05 11.80 -3.20
C ARG A 247 12.07 11.58 -2.06
N SER A 248 12.43 10.66 -1.15
CA SER A 248 11.60 10.23 -0.03
C SER A 248 12.34 10.36 1.29
N THR A 249 11.58 10.51 2.38
CA THR A 249 12.13 10.58 3.73
C THR A 249 11.36 9.66 4.68
N ILE A 250 12.09 8.97 5.53
CA ILE A 250 11.55 8.17 6.64
C ILE A 250 12.10 8.77 7.92
N THR A 251 11.23 9.27 8.78
CA THR A 251 11.61 9.84 10.09
C THR A 251 11.10 8.94 11.20
N SER A 252 11.98 8.54 12.09
CA SER A 252 11.65 7.74 13.27
C SER A 252 12.30 8.30 14.55
N PRO A 253 11.91 7.85 15.74
CA PRO A 253 12.59 8.21 16.97
C PRO A 253 14.07 7.83 17.01
N LYS A 254 14.48 6.77 16.29
CA LYS A 254 15.84 6.22 16.30
C LYS A 254 16.68 6.70 15.14
N GLN A 255 16.09 6.92 13.98
CA GLN A 255 16.82 7.27 12.76
C GLN A 255 15.97 8.05 11.77
N ASP A 256 16.63 8.84 10.93
CA ASP A 256 16.05 9.44 9.73
C ASP A 256 16.80 8.88 8.50
N VAL A 257 16.03 8.55 7.47
CA VAL A 257 16.55 8.05 6.19
C VAL A 257 16.01 8.95 5.07
N GLU A 258 16.86 9.31 4.14
CA GLU A 258 16.55 10.11 2.96
C GLU A 258 17.26 9.52 1.75
N GLY A 259 16.56 9.37 0.61
CA GLY A 259 17.09 8.81 -0.63
C GLY A 259 16.17 9.08 -1.82
N ASP A 260 16.67 8.88 -3.05
CA ASP A 260 15.89 9.06 -4.27
C ASP A 260 15.03 7.84 -4.60
N ASN A 261 15.46 6.66 -4.13
CA ASN A 261 14.65 5.45 -4.06
C ASN A 261 14.96 4.72 -2.75
N ILE A 262 13.91 4.26 -2.04
CA ILE A 262 14.06 3.52 -0.78
C ILE A 262 13.23 2.24 -0.86
N ILE A 263 13.89 1.10 -0.66
CA ILE A 263 13.26 -0.23 -0.63
C ILE A 263 13.38 -0.77 0.80
N TYR A 264 12.28 -1.31 1.31
CA TYR A 264 12.24 -1.89 2.64
C TYR A 264 11.39 -3.15 2.68
N ASN A 265 11.88 -4.16 3.36
CA ASN A 265 11.13 -5.39 3.61
C ASN A 265 11.16 -5.72 5.12
N SER A 266 10.03 -5.57 5.79
CA SER A 266 9.93 -5.80 7.23
C SER A 266 10.05 -7.28 7.62
N THR A 267 9.80 -8.21 6.69
CA THR A 267 9.93 -9.65 6.91
C THR A 267 11.39 -10.10 6.91
N THR A 268 12.22 -9.61 5.99
CA THR A 268 13.64 -9.94 5.93
C THR A 268 14.48 -9.00 6.79
N GLY A 269 14.00 -7.79 7.04
CA GLY A 269 14.73 -6.71 7.73
C GLY A 269 15.70 -5.98 6.81
N ASP A 270 15.57 -6.17 5.48
CA ASP A 270 16.40 -5.49 4.49
C ASP A 270 15.88 -4.08 4.24
N ALA A 271 16.78 -3.12 4.19
CA ALA A 271 16.55 -1.76 3.78
C ALA A 271 17.63 -1.34 2.79
N GLU A 272 17.20 -0.80 1.65
CA GLU A 272 18.10 -0.30 0.61
C GLU A 272 17.72 1.14 0.29
N GLY A 273 18.70 2.00 0.17
CA GLY A 273 18.54 3.36 -0.31
C GLY A 273 19.42 3.58 -1.53
N HIS A 274 18.88 4.19 -2.58
CA HIS A 274 19.58 4.50 -3.82
C HIS A 274 19.45 5.98 -4.15
N GLY A 275 20.50 6.58 -4.68
CA GLY A 275 20.57 7.98 -5.07
C GLY A 275 20.59 8.95 -3.89
N ASN A 276 21.77 9.55 -3.64
CA ASN A 276 21.97 10.59 -2.62
C ASN A 276 21.42 10.19 -1.23
N VAL A 277 21.78 8.99 -0.79
CA VAL A 277 21.30 8.45 0.48
C VAL A 277 21.95 9.16 1.66
N LYS A 278 21.13 9.54 2.64
CA LYS A 278 21.56 10.06 3.93
C LYS A 278 20.82 9.36 5.05
N ILE A 279 21.55 8.77 5.97
CA ILE A 279 21.02 8.14 7.18
C ILE A 279 21.55 8.89 8.39
N VAL A 280 20.66 9.34 9.28
CA VAL A 280 21.00 9.93 10.57
C VAL A 280 20.58 8.96 11.66
N ASP A 281 21.54 8.26 12.24
CA ASP A 281 21.37 7.39 13.40
C ASP A 281 21.40 8.25 14.66
N LYS A 282 20.22 8.58 15.20
CA LYS A 282 20.05 9.45 16.39
C LYS A 282 20.56 8.78 17.65
N ALA A 283 20.45 7.45 17.75
CA ALA A 283 20.85 6.68 18.91
C ALA A 283 22.38 6.71 19.11
N ASN A 284 23.14 6.66 17.99
CA ASN A 284 24.58 6.65 18.01
C ASN A 284 25.21 8.01 17.62
N ASN A 285 24.37 9.04 17.36
CA ASN A 285 24.81 10.36 16.89
C ASN A 285 25.75 10.25 15.67
N ARG A 286 25.32 9.46 14.67
CA ARG A 286 26.10 9.13 13.47
C ARG A 286 25.33 9.49 12.21
N THR A 287 26.04 10.03 11.23
CA THR A 287 25.50 10.31 9.89
C THR A 287 26.24 9.47 8.86
N ILE A 288 25.52 8.78 7.99
CA ILE A 288 26.05 8.00 6.87
C ILE A 288 25.53 8.65 5.59
N ILE A 289 26.40 8.89 4.63
CA ILE A 289 26.11 9.43 3.30
C ILE A 289 26.74 8.47 2.28
N GLY A 290 26.04 8.18 1.20
CA GLY A 290 26.51 7.38 0.06
C GLY A 290 25.56 7.50 -1.12
N GLN A 291 25.96 7.01 -2.28
CA GLN A 291 25.04 6.88 -3.42
C GLN A 291 24.06 5.74 -3.18
N ASP A 292 24.56 4.60 -2.71
CA ASP A 292 23.79 3.43 -2.38
C ASP A 292 24.12 2.99 -0.96
N VAL A 293 23.09 2.66 -0.17
CA VAL A 293 23.27 2.14 1.18
C VAL A 293 22.35 0.96 1.39
N PHE A 294 22.93 -0.17 1.77
CA PHE A 294 22.21 -1.36 2.21
C PHE A 294 22.34 -1.53 3.72
N TYR A 295 21.29 -1.95 4.37
CA TYR A 295 21.27 -2.31 5.79
C TYR A 295 20.33 -3.48 6.04
N ASN A 296 20.76 -4.43 6.85
CA ASN A 296 19.91 -5.51 7.34
C ASN A 296 19.79 -5.45 8.86
N GLU A 297 18.58 -5.19 9.34
CA GLU A 297 18.27 -5.02 10.77
C GLU A 297 18.56 -6.30 11.57
N LYS A 298 18.32 -7.49 10.99
CA LYS A 298 18.47 -8.77 11.68
C LYS A 298 19.93 -9.20 11.86
N THR A 299 20.74 -8.93 10.85
CA THR A 299 22.17 -9.30 10.85
C THR A 299 23.07 -8.21 11.38
N GLY A 300 22.58 -6.95 11.35
CA GLY A 300 23.36 -5.77 11.67
C GLY A 300 24.42 -5.42 10.63
N HIS A 301 24.33 -6.05 9.44
CA HIS A 301 25.23 -5.79 8.32
C HIS A 301 24.77 -4.54 7.57
N SER A 302 25.72 -3.67 7.22
CA SER A 302 25.51 -2.51 6.36
C SER A 302 26.63 -2.39 5.35
N ASN A 303 26.28 -1.87 4.16
CA ASN A 303 27.22 -1.55 3.10
C ASN A 303 26.81 -0.19 2.51
N ALA A 304 27.76 0.71 2.37
CA ALA A 304 27.56 2.00 1.72
C ALA A 304 28.55 2.12 0.55
N ARG A 305 28.08 2.62 -0.59
CA ARG A 305 28.87 2.77 -1.82
C ARG A 305 28.69 4.16 -2.44
N GLY A 306 29.72 4.60 -3.15
CA GLY A 306 29.76 5.84 -3.92
C GLY A 306 29.87 7.10 -3.04
N ASN A 307 31.09 7.66 -2.98
CA ASN A 307 31.42 8.85 -2.18
C ASN A 307 30.97 8.73 -0.71
N VAL A 308 31.31 7.59 -0.11
CA VAL A 308 30.87 7.28 1.25
C VAL A 308 31.49 8.24 2.25
N LYS A 309 30.65 8.78 3.15
CA LYS A 309 31.10 9.53 4.33
C LYS A 309 30.32 9.10 5.55
N ILE A 310 31.02 8.63 6.58
CA ILE A 310 30.48 8.29 7.88
C ILE A 310 31.03 9.28 8.90
N ASP A 311 30.17 10.08 9.52
CA ASP A 311 30.51 11.01 10.60
C ASP A 311 29.95 10.46 11.92
N ASP A 312 30.79 9.79 12.69
CA ASP A 312 30.48 9.29 14.02
C ASP A 312 30.88 10.32 15.07
N ARG A 313 29.94 11.15 15.47
CA ARG A 313 30.18 12.23 16.44
C ARG A 313 30.43 11.73 17.86
N LYS A 314 29.90 10.56 18.21
CA LYS A 314 30.13 9.93 19.52
C LYS A 314 31.56 9.43 19.62
N ALA A 315 32.07 8.78 18.58
CA ALA A 315 33.45 8.34 18.50
C ALA A 315 34.40 9.47 18.05
N GLN A 316 33.89 10.66 17.68
CA GLN A 316 34.65 11.76 17.07
C GLN A 316 35.49 11.31 15.87
N ARG A 317 34.90 10.44 15.04
CA ARG A 317 35.57 9.80 13.89
C ARG A 317 34.84 10.10 12.59
N VAL A 318 35.61 10.39 11.54
CA VAL A 318 35.10 10.52 10.17
C VAL A 318 35.79 9.47 9.31
N ILE A 319 34.98 8.71 8.56
CA ILE A 319 35.44 7.72 7.59
C ILE A 319 34.95 8.15 6.22
N THR A 320 35.80 8.13 5.22
CA THR A 320 35.47 8.31 3.81
C THR A 320 36.09 7.21 2.97
N GLY A 321 35.45 6.84 1.86
CA GLY A 321 35.94 5.81 0.93
C GLY A 321 34.94 5.65 -0.23
N ASP A 322 35.29 4.80 -1.19
CA ASP A 322 34.41 4.48 -2.31
C ASP A 322 33.33 3.47 -1.89
N GLU A 323 33.72 2.53 -1.02
CA GLU A 323 32.82 1.57 -0.38
C GLU A 323 33.21 1.38 1.09
N VAL A 324 32.20 1.28 1.98
CA VAL A 324 32.42 0.99 3.40
C VAL A 324 31.40 -0.02 3.87
N THR A 325 31.86 -1.14 4.45
CA THR A 325 31.04 -2.13 5.12
C THR A 325 31.17 -2.04 6.64
N TYR A 326 30.12 -2.40 7.34
CA TYR A 326 30.10 -2.45 8.80
C TYR A 326 29.15 -3.55 9.27
N ASN A 327 29.56 -4.27 10.29
CA ASN A 327 28.72 -5.24 10.98
C ASN A 327 28.61 -4.89 12.46
N ALA A 328 27.42 -4.49 12.88
CA ALA A 328 27.16 -4.03 14.24
C ALA A 328 27.30 -5.15 15.30
N LYS A 329 27.14 -6.43 14.92
CA LYS A 329 27.27 -7.56 15.84
C LYS A 329 28.71 -7.95 16.10
N THR A 330 29.54 -7.91 15.06
CA THR A 330 30.97 -8.30 15.15
C THR A 330 31.89 -7.12 15.43
N GLY A 331 31.38 -5.89 15.26
CA GLY A 331 32.17 -4.67 15.38
C GLY A 331 33.18 -4.47 14.23
N TYR A 332 33.15 -5.35 13.21
CA TYR A 332 34.07 -5.29 12.09
C TYR A 332 33.60 -4.26 11.05
N SER A 333 34.54 -3.47 10.57
CA SER A 333 34.36 -2.52 9.48
C SER A 333 35.49 -2.64 8.48
N GLU A 334 35.16 -2.42 7.21
CA GLU A 334 36.11 -2.45 6.10
C GLU A 334 35.75 -1.36 5.10
N GLY A 335 36.75 -0.65 4.63
CA GLY A 335 36.62 0.37 3.59
C GLY A 335 37.51 0.04 2.42
N HIS A 336 37.00 0.28 1.21
CA HIS A 336 37.70 0.07 -0.07
C HIS A 336 37.69 1.35 -0.90
N GLY A 337 38.78 1.57 -1.64
CA GLY A 337 38.95 2.70 -2.54
C GLY A 337 39.11 4.05 -1.82
N ASN A 338 40.31 4.62 -1.86
CA ASN A 338 40.62 5.94 -1.30
C ASN A 338 40.15 6.14 0.15
N VAL A 339 40.36 5.12 0.97
CA VAL A 339 39.86 5.15 2.35
C VAL A 339 40.65 6.12 3.21
N LYS A 340 39.93 6.97 3.96
CA LYS A 340 40.50 7.87 4.95
C LYS A 340 39.73 7.80 6.25
N ILE A 341 40.40 7.52 7.35
CA ILE A 341 39.88 7.53 8.70
C ILE A 341 40.53 8.68 9.46
N VAL A 342 39.74 9.61 9.99
CA VAL A 342 40.16 10.68 10.86
C VAL A 342 39.58 10.46 12.24
N ASP A 343 40.40 10.06 13.20
CA ASP A 343 40.01 9.89 14.60
C ASP A 343 40.48 11.14 15.39
N LYS A 344 39.54 12.05 15.65
CA LYS A 344 39.83 13.32 16.33
C LYS A 344 40.15 13.12 17.82
N LEU A 345 39.50 12.09 18.46
CA LEU A 345 39.74 11.77 19.86
C LEU A 345 41.17 11.28 20.09
N LYS A 346 41.65 10.37 19.22
CA LYS A 346 43.00 9.82 19.27
C LYS A 346 44.01 10.70 18.55
N GLN A 347 43.58 11.77 17.89
CA GLN A 347 44.41 12.66 17.04
C GLN A 347 45.20 11.87 15.99
N ARG A 348 44.52 10.95 15.27
CA ARG A 348 45.11 10.08 14.26
C ARG A 348 44.42 10.21 12.92
N THR A 349 45.20 10.02 11.86
CA THR A 349 44.65 9.89 10.51
C THR A 349 45.29 8.67 9.86
N VAL A 350 44.48 7.81 9.24
CA VAL A 350 44.94 6.66 8.43
C VAL A 350 44.33 6.81 7.05
N THR A 351 45.15 6.64 6.03
CA THR A 351 44.71 6.56 4.63
C THR A 351 45.29 5.33 3.97
N GLY A 352 44.60 4.76 3.00
CA GLY A 352 45.04 3.63 2.24
C GLY A 352 44.06 3.28 1.14
N ARG A 353 44.40 2.34 0.26
CA ARG A 353 43.45 1.80 -0.69
C ARG A 353 42.36 1.04 0.05
N ASP A 354 42.73 0.13 0.92
CA ASP A 354 41.87 -0.71 1.73
C ASP A 354 42.21 -0.59 3.21
N LEU A 355 41.23 -0.37 4.07
CA LEU A 355 41.43 -0.30 5.50
C LEU A 355 40.39 -1.14 6.22
N SER A 356 40.79 -1.91 7.25
CA SER A 356 39.90 -2.62 8.14
C SER A 356 40.06 -2.20 9.59
N TYR A 357 39.00 -2.38 10.38
CA TYR A 357 39.05 -2.16 11.82
C TYR A 357 37.99 -2.97 12.56
N ASN A 358 38.37 -3.59 13.64
CA ASN A 358 37.43 -4.28 14.53
C ASN A 358 37.34 -3.52 15.87
N SER A 359 36.16 -3.00 16.17
CA SER A 359 35.93 -2.22 17.39
C SER A 359 35.93 -3.06 18.68
N ASN A 360 35.80 -4.40 18.58
CA ASN A 360 35.80 -5.30 19.73
C ASN A 360 37.22 -5.74 20.12
N THR A 361 38.11 -5.95 19.12
CA THR A 361 39.51 -6.30 19.35
C THR A 361 40.43 -5.09 19.38
N HIS A 362 39.95 -3.93 18.86
CA HIS A 362 40.71 -2.70 18.69
C HIS A 362 41.90 -2.82 17.71
N GLU A 363 41.78 -3.75 16.78
CA GLU A 363 42.81 -4.02 15.75
C GLU A 363 42.33 -3.59 14.38
N GLY A 364 43.24 -3.16 13.54
CA GLY A 364 42.98 -2.81 12.17
C GLY A 364 44.19 -3.09 11.25
N THR A 365 43.86 -3.20 9.98
CA THR A 365 44.87 -3.36 8.91
C THR A 365 44.68 -2.31 7.83
N GLY A 366 45.70 -2.02 7.08
CA GLY A 366 45.64 -1.18 5.90
C GLY A 366 46.53 -1.76 4.80
N GLU A 367 46.05 -1.64 3.55
CA GLU A 367 46.75 -2.09 2.35
C GLU A 367 46.74 -1.04 1.25
N GLY A 368 47.82 -1.00 0.50
CA GLY A 368 48.02 -0.17 -0.68
C GLY A 368 48.20 1.32 -0.38
N ASN A 369 49.47 1.75 -0.44
CA ASN A 369 49.89 3.13 -0.16
C ASN A 369 49.34 3.67 1.15
N VAL A 370 49.55 2.90 2.23
CA VAL A 370 49.03 3.27 3.55
C VAL A 370 49.86 4.38 4.16
N TYR A 371 49.18 5.42 4.65
CA TYR A 371 49.80 6.50 5.38
C TYR A 371 49.12 6.68 6.74
N TYR A 372 49.88 6.57 7.81
CA TYR A 372 49.43 6.71 9.18
C TYR A 372 50.09 7.91 9.85
N ILE A 373 49.32 8.80 10.46
CA ILE A 373 49.80 9.93 11.24
C ILE A 373 49.21 9.87 12.64
N ASP A 374 50.05 9.93 13.64
CA ASP A 374 49.72 10.19 15.04
C ASP A 374 50.23 11.61 15.40
N TYR A 375 49.28 12.56 15.44
CA TYR A 375 49.64 13.96 15.74
C TYR A 375 50.02 14.16 17.19
N LYS A 376 49.52 13.34 18.13
CA LYS A 376 49.83 13.39 19.55
C LYS A 376 51.22 12.83 19.80
N GLY A 377 51.53 11.68 19.24
CA GLY A 377 52.86 11.04 19.33
C GLY A 377 53.91 11.64 18.40
N LYS A 378 53.52 12.54 17.46
CA LYS A 378 54.37 13.11 16.42
C LYS A 378 55.07 12.04 15.57
N HIS A 379 54.33 10.95 15.24
CA HIS A 379 54.82 9.86 14.42
C HIS A 379 54.07 9.81 13.10
N ALA A 380 54.75 9.46 12.02
CA ALA A 380 54.16 9.17 10.74
C ALA A 380 54.83 7.91 10.14
N PHE A 381 54.02 7.03 9.54
CA PHE A 381 54.43 5.82 8.89
C PHE A 381 53.86 5.78 7.48
N TYR A 382 54.63 5.25 6.55
CA TYR A 382 54.22 4.99 5.20
C TYR A 382 54.68 3.59 4.80
N GLY A 383 53.87 2.83 4.09
CA GLY A 383 54.19 1.48 3.60
C GLY A 383 53.06 0.90 2.78
N ASP A 384 53.27 -0.26 2.21
CA ASP A 384 52.26 -0.97 1.44
C ASP A 384 51.27 -1.72 2.35
N TYR A 385 51.70 -2.06 3.55
CA TYR A 385 50.87 -2.73 4.55
C TYR A 385 51.03 -2.08 5.93
N LEU A 386 49.94 -1.95 6.67
CA LEU A 386 49.91 -1.47 8.04
C LEU A 386 49.11 -2.43 8.92
N HIS A 387 49.64 -2.80 10.07
CA HIS A 387 48.88 -3.35 11.18
C HIS A 387 48.89 -2.34 12.32
N TYR A 388 47.70 -2.03 12.88
CA TYR A 388 47.60 -1.07 13.97
C TYR A 388 46.60 -1.52 15.04
N THR A 389 46.94 -1.12 16.28
CA THR A 389 46.09 -1.31 17.45
C THR A 389 45.84 0.05 18.10
N ASP A 390 45.14 0.06 19.24
CA ASP A 390 44.96 1.30 20.01
C ASP A 390 46.29 1.86 20.57
N SER A 391 47.34 1.02 20.72
CA SER A 391 48.59 1.37 21.37
C SER A 391 49.83 1.32 20.44
N ALA A 392 49.75 0.64 19.30
CA ALA A 392 50.89 0.42 18.42
C ALA A 392 50.47 0.44 16.93
N ALA A 393 51.42 0.80 16.08
CA ALA A 393 51.29 0.68 14.63
C ALA A 393 52.62 0.15 14.05
N ILE A 394 52.50 -0.82 13.14
CA ILE A 394 53.64 -1.42 12.44
C ILE A 394 53.36 -1.36 10.95
N ALA A 395 54.25 -0.74 10.19
CA ALA A 395 54.18 -0.65 8.73
C ALA A 395 55.24 -1.54 8.10
N PHE A 396 54.88 -2.14 6.96
CA PHE A 396 55.75 -2.93 6.11
C PHE A 396 55.68 -2.36 4.68
N GLY A 397 56.80 -2.23 4.01
CA GLY A 397 56.87 -1.70 2.66
C GLY A 397 57.93 -2.43 1.85
#